data_8059225391a80841c5f4ee6ae38c18a4
#
_entry.id   8059225391a80841c5f4ee6ae38c18a4
#
_cell.length_a   1.000
_cell.length_b   1.000
_cell.length_c   1.000
_cell.angle_alpha   90.00
_cell.angle_beta   90.00
_cell.angle_gamma   90.00
#
_symmetry.space_group_name_H-M   'P 1'
#
loop_
_entity.id
_entity.type
_entity.pdbx_description
1 polymer ?
#
loop_
_entity_poly.entity_id
_entity_poly.type
_entity_poly.pdbx_seq_one_letter_code
_entity_poly.pdbx_strand_id
1 'polypeptide(L)'
;MAPDLELSDEQRRQADVDNEKALEREGLKPGVVEEWEDSYRTAGKSDAFEWWYFDSQFEGGWTAVVVFSTKPMTKPGAALKPSAQMIIHDPDGNRMRLGAALGPDDLEASTETCDVRIGPSYVKGDLKTYVLHAEGEGGALDLTFERGAPSWRPGAGMSYFDKKKLKHLGWVVPIPYGTVTGTITIEGEAHQVKGTGYHDHNWGNISPGLGIDHWYWGRAHVGEFSMIFVEIVTAKMPGIGSLKVPSFYLAKGGEIVTDDPLPMSLVTRDFVDGPGGRPYPRVLEWHWNTPEGDIEFNLTNPALIETIDVLEDMPRWEQALIHVFAKPLYYDFNADITFKIDYAGIKDEVEGRALYEIMMLR
;
A
#
# COMPACT_ATOMS: atom_id res chain seq x y z
N MET A 1 25.59 -5.90 12.74
CA MET A 1 24.62 -6.84 13.29
C MET A 1 24.01 -6.16 14.51
N ALA A 2 22.83 -5.58 14.38
CA ALA A 2 22.02 -5.25 15.56
C ALA A 2 21.43 -6.58 16.06
N PRO A 3 21.34 -6.81 17.38
CA PRO A 3 20.69 -8.02 17.87
C PRO A 3 19.23 -8.00 17.43
N ASP A 4 18.78 -9.11 16.88
CA ASP A 4 17.36 -9.36 16.65
C ASP A 4 16.67 -9.24 18.03
N LEU A 5 15.87 -8.20 18.18
CA LEU A 5 15.05 -8.02 19.37
C LEU A 5 13.86 -8.97 19.23
N GLU A 6 14.07 -10.24 19.56
CA GLU A 6 12.94 -11.13 19.82
C GLU A 6 12.13 -10.52 20.97
N LEU A 7 10.86 -10.22 20.69
CA LEU A 7 9.95 -9.76 21.72
C LEU A 7 9.81 -10.86 22.79
N SER A 8 9.95 -10.48 24.06
CA SER A 8 9.65 -11.40 25.16
C SER A 8 8.17 -11.77 25.16
N ASP A 9 7.81 -12.90 25.76
CA ASP A 9 6.40 -13.32 25.92
C ASP A 9 5.54 -12.24 26.61
N GLU A 10 6.13 -11.42 27.47
CA GLU A 10 5.43 -10.30 28.10
C GLU A 10 5.17 -9.17 27.11
N GLN A 11 6.14 -8.87 26.23
CA GLN A 11 5.97 -7.87 25.18
C GLN A 11 4.96 -8.31 24.12
N ARG A 12 4.93 -9.60 23.76
CA ARG A 12 3.91 -10.17 22.86
C ARG A 12 2.52 -10.05 23.47
N ARG A 13 2.32 -10.52 24.70
CA ARG A 13 1.05 -10.38 25.44
C ARG A 13 0.59 -8.92 25.58
N GLN A 14 1.52 -8.00 25.78
CA GLN A 14 1.18 -6.57 25.83
C GLN A 14 0.73 -6.04 24.48
N ALA A 15 1.36 -6.48 23.39
CA ALA A 15 0.96 -6.11 22.02
C ALA A 15 -0.46 -6.61 21.71
N ASP A 16 -0.80 -7.84 22.10
CA ASP A 16 -2.14 -8.40 21.93
C ASP A 16 -3.20 -7.59 22.69
N VAL A 17 -2.94 -7.29 23.97
CA VAL A 17 -3.84 -6.47 24.80
C VAL A 17 -4.01 -5.06 24.22
N ASP A 18 -2.93 -4.48 23.70
CA ASP A 18 -3.01 -3.14 23.09
C ASP A 18 -3.74 -3.16 21.75
N ASN A 19 -3.64 -4.24 20.99
CA ASN A 19 -4.42 -4.45 19.78
C ASN A 19 -5.91 -4.65 20.07
N GLU A 20 -6.29 -5.48 21.05
CA GLU A 20 -7.68 -5.65 21.48
C GLU A 20 -8.32 -4.32 21.88
N LYS A 21 -7.63 -3.51 22.71
CA LYS A 21 -8.10 -2.17 23.08
C LYS A 21 -8.21 -1.22 21.88
N ALA A 22 -7.34 -1.39 20.89
CA ALA A 22 -7.40 -0.59 19.67
C ALA A 22 -8.61 -0.98 18.82
N LEU A 23 -8.88 -2.27 18.64
CA LEU A 23 -10.06 -2.78 17.96
C LEU A 23 -11.35 -2.26 18.61
N GLU A 24 -11.47 -2.38 19.94
CA GLU A 24 -12.63 -1.87 20.69
C GLU A 24 -12.81 -0.35 20.51
N ARG A 25 -11.73 0.43 20.59
CA ARG A 25 -11.79 1.89 20.42
C ARG A 25 -12.23 2.30 19.03
N GLU A 26 -11.80 1.59 18.00
CA GLU A 26 -12.13 1.87 16.59
C GLU A 26 -13.47 1.22 16.16
N GLY A 27 -14.10 0.43 17.05
CA GLY A 27 -15.36 -0.28 16.77
C GLY A 27 -15.21 -1.45 15.80
N LEU A 28 -14.03 -2.08 15.76
CA LEU A 28 -13.63 -3.11 14.81
C LEU A 28 -13.83 -4.51 15.37
N LYS A 29 -14.11 -5.48 14.50
CA LYS A 29 -14.17 -6.89 14.84
C LYS A 29 -12.84 -7.58 14.59
N PRO A 30 -12.32 -8.41 15.53
CA PRO A 30 -11.11 -9.19 15.30
C PRO A 30 -11.22 -10.08 14.06
N GLY A 31 -10.20 -10.07 13.20
CA GLY A 31 -10.11 -10.94 12.02
C GLY A 31 -11.15 -10.72 10.91
N VAL A 32 -11.98 -9.69 11.02
CA VAL A 32 -13.05 -9.38 10.05
C VAL A 32 -12.91 -7.95 9.58
N VAL A 33 -12.86 -7.73 8.28
CA VAL A 33 -13.02 -6.42 7.66
C VAL A 33 -14.47 -6.24 7.24
N GLU A 34 -15.09 -5.15 7.69
CA GLU A 34 -16.48 -4.78 7.38
C GLU A 34 -16.52 -3.70 6.28
N GLU A 35 -17.60 -3.62 5.50
CA GLU A 35 -17.72 -2.70 4.36
C GLU A 35 -17.46 -1.23 4.72
N TRP A 36 -17.91 -0.80 5.92
CA TRP A 36 -17.73 0.56 6.39
C TRP A 36 -16.26 0.93 6.66
N GLU A 37 -15.36 -0.04 6.80
CA GLU A 37 -13.93 0.22 7.00
C GLU A 37 -13.26 0.78 5.73
N ASP A 38 -13.84 0.50 4.57
CA ASP A 38 -13.44 1.04 3.27
C ASP A 38 -14.27 2.27 2.83
N SER A 39 -15.08 2.81 3.71
CA SER A 39 -15.88 4.01 3.47
C SER A 39 -15.08 5.30 3.65
N TYR A 40 -15.69 6.46 3.46
CA TYR A 40 -15.09 7.77 3.72
C TYR A 40 -14.82 8.01 5.20
N ARG A 41 -13.60 7.69 5.67
CA ARG A 41 -13.18 7.67 7.08
C ARG A 41 -12.86 9.06 7.64
N THR A 42 -12.59 10.04 6.77
CA THR A 42 -12.20 11.39 7.18
C THR A 42 -13.31 12.43 6.98
N ALA A 43 -14.54 11.99 6.79
CA ALA A 43 -15.70 12.87 6.67
C ALA A 43 -15.77 13.89 7.82
N GLY A 44 -15.86 15.18 7.48
CA GLY A 44 -15.90 16.28 8.46
C GLY A 44 -14.56 16.59 9.16
N LYS A 45 -13.45 15.90 8.85
CA LYS A 45 -12.12 16.15 9.43
C LYS A 45 -11.29 17.02 8.49
N SER A 46 -11.17 18.31 8.79
CA SER A 46 -10.43 19.25 7.93
C SER A 46 -8.92 19.08 7.93
N ASP A 47 -8.35 18.40 8.94
CA ASP A 47 -6.92 18.15 9.11
C ASP A 47 -6.48 16.74 8.69
N ALA A 48 -7.34 16.00 7.97
CA ALA A 48 -7.05 14.65 7.52
C ALA A 48 -7.11 14.54 5.99
N PHE A 49 -6.30 13.64 5.46
CA PHE A 49 -6.29 13.21 4.06
C PHE A 49 -6.75 11.75 3.98
N GLU A 50 -7.14 11.33 2.77
CA GLU A 50 -7.61 9.98 2.50
C GLU A 50 -7.40 9.64 1.03
N TRP A 51 -7.06 8.36 0.73
CA TRP A 51 -7.02 7.88 -0.64
C TRP A 51 -7.41 6.41 -0.73
N TRP A 52 -8.05 6.05 -1.83
CA TRP A 52 -8.33 4.69 -2.30
C TRP A 52 -7.40 4.41 -3.48
N TYR A 53 -6.55 3.40 -3.33
CA TYR A 53 -5.54 3.00 -4.30
C TYR A 53 -5.94 1.71 -4.99
N PHE A 54 -5.81 1.65 -6.28
CA PHE A 54 -6.04 0.48 -7.11
C PHE A 54 -4.88 0.30 -8.05
N ASP A 55 -4.35 -0.92 -8.17
CA ASP A 55 -3.41 -1.27 -9.22
C ASP A 55 -3.86 -2.52 -9.97
N SER A 56 -3.40 -2.67 -11.21
CA SER A 56 -3.72 -3.79 -12.08
C SER A 56 -2.59 -4.10 -13.02
N GLN A 57 -2.34 -5.38 -13.20
CA GLN A 57 -1.42 -5.92 -14.20
C GLN A 57 -2.22 -6.82 -15.14
N PHE A 58 -2.19 -6.52 -16.45
CA PHE A 58 -3.01 -7.20 -17.42
C PHE A 58 -2.21 -8.12 -18.34
N GLU A 59 -2.86 -9.16 -18.83
CA GLU A 59 -2.36 -9.98 -19.92
C GLU A 59 -2.07 -9.05 -21.12
N GLY A 60 -0.97 -9.33 -21.83
CA GLY A 60 -0.55 -8.49 -22.97
C GLY A 60 0.28 -7.26 -22.60
N GLY A 61 0.58 -7.03 -21.28
CA GLY A 61 1.59 -6.07 -20.85
C GLY A 61 1.07 -4.69 -20.44
N TRP A 62 -0.24 -4.45 -20.48
CA TRP A 62 -0.82 -3.25 -19.90
C TRP A 62 -0.72 -3.27 -18.37
N THR A 63 -0.50 -2.09 -17.77
CA THR A 63 -0.66 -1.89 -16.32
C THR A 63 -1.43 -0.60 -16.06
N ALA A 64 -2.15 -0.54 -14.96
CA ALA A 64 -2.85 0.66 -14.54
C ALA A 64 -2.79 0.83 -13.02
N VAL A 65 -2.57 2.07 -12.59
CA VAL A 65 -2.73 2.52 -11.20
C VAL A 65 -3.78 3.62 -11.20
N VAL A 66 -4.74 3.55 -10.28
CA VAL A 66 -5.75 4.59 -10.06
C VAL A 66 -5.78 4.98 -8.60
N VAL A 67 -5.74 6.28 -8.33
CA VAL A 67 -5.80 6.83 -6.98
C VAL A 67 -6.90 7.87 -6.89
N PHE A 68 -7.93 7.59 -6.09
CA PHE A 68 -8.90 8.58 -5.66
C PHE A 68 -8.39 9.19 -4.36
N SER A 69 -8.22 10.50 -4.30
CA SER A 69 -7.71 11.16 -3.10
C SER A 69 -8.50 12.41 -2.73
N THR A 70 -8.63 12.68 -1.44
CA THR A 70 -9.33 13.88 -0.93
C THR A 70 -8.44 15.12 -0.96
N LYS A 71 -7.14 14.94 -0.75
CA LYS A 71 -6.08 15.97 -0.79
C LYS A 71 -4.69 15.33 -0.69
N PRO A 72 -3.61 16.07 -0.98
CA PRO A 72 -2.25 15.55 -0.85
C PRO A 72 -1.90 15.15 0.58
N MET A 73 -1.34 13.95 0.78
CA MET A 73 -0.88 13.42 2.10
C MET A 73 0.23 14.26 2.73
N THR A 74 0.97 15.01 1.93
CA THR A 74 2.04 15.90 2.40
C THR A 74 1.52 17.14 3.13
N LYS A 75 0.24 17.52 2.92
CA LYS A 75 -0.40 18.70 3.49
C LYS A 75 -1.78 18.38 4.11
N PRO A 76 -1.84 17.54 5.18
CA PRO A 76 -3.12 17.10 5.75
C PRO A 76 -4.01 18.22 6.23
N GLY A 77 -3.45 19.36 6.66
CA GLY A 77 -4.20 20.56 7.08
C GLY A 77 -4.65 21.47 5.92
N ALA A 78 -4.34 21.13 4.66
CA ALA A 78 -4.82 21.93 3.53
C ALA A 78 -6.32 21.75 3.29
N ALA A 79 -6.92 22.66 2.53
CA ALA A 79 -8.29 22.51 2.04
C ALA A 79 -8.43 21.25 1.16
N LEU A 80 -9.65 20.73 1.05
CA LEU A 80 -9.97 19.64 0.14
C LEU A 80 -9.57 20.02 -1.29
N LYS A 81 -8.90 19.09 -1.94
CA LYS A 81 -8.47 19.17 -3.33
C LYS A 81 -8.57 17.76 -3.93
N PRO A 82 -9.80 17.26 -4.09
CA PRO A 82 -10.01 15.89 -4.52
C PRO A 82 -9.44 15.65 -5.93
N SER A 83 -8.95 14.46 -6.16
CA SER A 83 -8.45 14.04 -7.47
C SER A 83 -8.66 12.54 -7.71
N ALA A 84 -8.98 12.19 -8.96
CA ALA A 84 -8.86 10.84 -9.48
C ALA A 84 -7.69 10.86 -10.47
N GLN A 85 -6.60 10.19 -10.14
CA GLN A 85 -5.41 10.14 -11.00
C GLN A 85 -5.18 8.73 -11.50
N MET A 86 -4.75 8.61 -12.74
CA MET A 86 -4.41 7.35 -13.41
C MET A 86 -2.98 7.41 -13.91
N ILE A 87 -2.26 6.30 -13.74
CA ILE A 87 -0.99 6.03 -14.43
C ILE A 87 -1.20 4.74 -15.20
N ILE A 88 -1.03 4.80 -16.51
CA ILE A 88 -1.21 3.67 -17.42
C ILE A 88 0.10 3.44 -18.15
N HIS A 89 0.56 2.20 -18.20
CA HIS A 89 1.63 1.80 -19.11
C HIS A 89 1.06 0.89 -20.18
N ASP A 90 1.38 1.20 -21.42
CA ASP A 90 1.04 0.33 -22.55
C ASP A 90 2.06 -0.85 -22.69
N PRO A 91 1.80 -1.83 -23.57
CA PRO A 91 2.71 -2.95 -23.80
C PRO A 91 4.10 -2.56 -24.30
N ASP A 92 4.25 -1.39 -24.89
CA ASP A 92 5.52 -0.85 -25.37
C ASP A 92 6.30 -0.10 -24.26
N GLY A 93 5.69 0.04 -23.06
CA GLY A 93 6.27 0.73 -21.90
C GLY A 93 6.08 2.25 -21.93
N ASN A 94 5.22 2.79 -22.83
CA ASN A 94 4.89 4.21 -22.79
C ASN A 94 4.00 4.50 -21.58
N ARG A 95 4.37 5.53 -20.83
CA ARG A 95 3.65 5.97 -19.64
C ARG A 95 2.71 7.12 -19.96
N MET A 96 1.47 6.99 -19.52
CA MET A 96 0.46 8.04 -19.56
C MET A 96 0.02 8.37 -18.14
N ARG A 97 -0.01 9.66 -17.80
CA ARG A 97 -0.56 10.16 -16.53
C ARG A 97 -1.76 11.03 -16.85
N LEU A 98 -2.94 10.63 -16.39
CA LEU A 98 -4.22 11.26 -16.68
C LEU A 98 -4.92 11.63 -15.36
N GLY A 99 -5.92 12.50 -15.47
CA GLY A 99 -6.69 12.98 -14.34
C GLY A 99 -6.22 14.35 -13.84
N ALA A 100 -7.07 15.00 -13.06
CA ALA A 100 -6.84 16.33 -12.51
C ALA A 100 -7.35 16.44 -11.07
N ALA A 101 -6.80 17.42 -10.36
CA ALA A 101 -7.38 17.84 -9.10
C ALA A 101 -8.56 18.79 -9.35
N LEU A 102 -9.65 18.57 -8.62
CA LEU A 102 -10.92 19.26 -8.74
C LEU A 102 -11.23 20.14 -7.51
N GLY A 103 -12.38 20.77 -7.52
CA GLY A 103 -12.85 21.56 -6.37
C GLY A 103 -13.45 20.69 -5.26
N PRO A 104 -13.61 21.23 -4.03
CA PRO A 104 -14.20 20.47 -2.93
C PRO A 104 -15.60 19.94 -3.20
N ASP A 105 -16.38 20.65 -4.00
CA ASP A 105 -17.78 20.30 -4.35
C ASP A 105 -17.88 19.14 -5.35
N ASP A 106 -16.75 18.74 -5.95
CA ASP A 106 -16.70 17.59 -6.87
C ASP A 106 -16.50 16.25 -6.14
N LEU A 107 -16.33 16.25 -4.81
CA LEU A 107 -16.20 15.05 -3.99
C LEU A 107 -17.54 14.66 -3.37
N GLU A 108 -18.03 13.48 -3.73
CA GLU A 108 -19.13 12.79 -3.08
C GLU A 108 -18.63 11.43 -2.58
N ALA A 109 -18.79 11.12 -1.29
CA ALA A 109 -18.34 9.84 -0.75
C ALA A 109 -19.22 9.36 0.41
N SER A 110 -19.50 8.06 0.43
CA SER A 110 -20.30 7.41 1.47
C SER A 110 -19.46 7.13 2.73
N THR A 111 -20.09 7.23 3.90
CA THR A 111 -19.50 6.82 5.18
C THR A 111 -19.90 5.40 5.60
N GLU A 112 -20.63 4.67 4.74
CA GLU A 112 -21.16 3.33 5.04
C GLU A 112 -20.45 2.23 4.26
N THR A 113 -19.98 2.55 3.05
CA THR A 113 -19.30 1.60 2.15
C THR A 113 -18.39 2.38 1.20
N CYS A 114 -17.52 1.70 0.45
CA CYS A 114 -16.79 2.32 -0.64
C CYS A 114 -17.76 2.73 -1.76
N ASP A 115 -18.09 4.00 -1.79
CA ASP A 115 -18.86 4.65 -2.86
C ASP A 115 -18.34 6.08 -2.94
N VAL A 116 -17.35 6.28 -3.83
CA VAL A 116 -16.58 7.53 -3.96
C VAL A 116 -16.70 8.03 -5.39
N ARG A 117 -17.07 9.29 -5.53
CA ARG A 117 -17.12 10.01 -6.79
C ARG A 117 -16.27 11.28 -6.70
N ILE A 118 -15.46 11.53 -7.70
CA ILE A 118 -14.67 12.74 -7.85
C ILE A 118 -14.85 13.25 -9.29
N GLY A 119 -15.72 14.22 -9.47
CA GLY A 119 -16.16 14.68 -10.78
C GLY A 119 -16.77 13.53 -11.61
N PRO A 120 -16.25 13.25 -12.81
CA PRO A 120 -16.76 12.15 -13.64
C PRO A 120 -16.32 10.77 -13.17
N SER A 121 -15.19 10.69 -12.46
CA SER A 121 -14.59 9.42 -12.00
C SER A 121 -15.26 8.90 -10.73
N TYR A 122 -15.41 7.57 -10.62
CA TYR A 122 -16.01 6.95 -9.43
C TYR A 122 -15.47 5.54 -9.18
N VAL A 123 -15.59 5.11 -7.94
CA VAL A 123 -15.42 3.71 -7.53
C VAL A 123 -16.52 3.32 -6.55
N LYS A 124 -17.02 2.10 -6.68
CA LYS A 124 -18.01 1.51 -5.80
C LYS A 124 -17.70 0.05 -5.53
N GLY A 125 -17.72 -0.37 -4.24
CA GLY A 125 -17.39 -1.73 -3.85
C GLY A 125 -18.02 -2.17 -2.53
N ASP A 126 -18.03 -3.50 -2.32
CA ASP A 126 -18.62 -4.22 -1.20
C ASP A 126 -17.62 -5.22 -0.55
N LEU A 127 -16.33 -4.96 -0.65
CA LEU A 127 -15.22 -5.84 -0.26
C LEU A 127 -15.07 -7.11 -1.12
N LYS A 128 -15.99 -7.39 -2.04
CA LYS A 128 -15.93 -8.55 -2.94
C LYS A 128 -15.74 -8.14 -4.39
N THR A 129 -16.57 -7.19 -4.80
CA THR A 129 -16.56 -6.66 -6.16
C THR A 129 -16.44 -5.16 -6.11
N TYR A 130 -15.56 -4.60 -6.95
CA TYR A 130 -15.41 -3.16 -7.14
C TYR A 130 -15.60 -2.83 -8.60
N VAL A 131 -16.43 -1.83 -8.87
CA VAL A 131 -16.57 -1.21 -10.18
C VAL A 131 -15.93 0.16 -10.15
N LEU A 132 -14.96 0.38 -11.00
CA LEU A 132 -14.18 1.60 -11.08
C LEU A 132 -14.30 2.19 -12.48
N HIS A 133 -14.63 3.48 -12.55
CA HIS A 133 -14.50 4.30 -13.73
C HIS A 133 -13.58 5.48 -13.41
N ALA A 134 -12.56 5.70 -14.21
CA ALA A 134 -11.70 6.85 -14.08
C ALA A 134 -11.42 7.43 -15.45
N GLU A 135 -11.55 8.78 -15.60
CA GLU A 135 -11.31 9.44 -16.86
C GLU A 135 -10.49 10.72 -16.71
N GLY A 136 -9.78 11.06 -17.78
CA GLY A 136 -9.01 12.28 -17.91
C GLY A 136 -8.82 12.63 -19.38
N GLU A 137 -8.18 13.76 -19.65
CA GLU A 137 -7.92 14.17 -21.02
C GLU A 137 -7.11 13.09 -21.77
N GLY A 138 -7.70 12.54 -22.84
CA GLY A 138 -7.06 11.53 -23.69
C GLY A 138 -7.27 10.08 -23.28
N GLY A 139 -7.94 9.76 -22.16
CA GLY A 139 -8.18 8.36 -21.80
C GLY A 139 -9.13 8.11 -20.66
N ALA A 140 -9.57 6.85 -20.55
CA ALA A 140 -10.45 6.37 -19.50
C ALA A 140 -10.17 4.90 -19.16
N LEU A 141 -10.53 4.52 -17.94
CA LEU A 141 -10.52 3.14 -17.43
C LEU A 141 -11.92 2.77 -16.94
N ASP A 142 -12.41 1.64 -17.39
CA ASP A 142 -13.61 0.97 -16.88
C ASP A 142 -13.20 -0.42 -16.39
N LEU A 143 -13.04 -0.61 -15.09
CA LEU A 143 -12.50 -1.83 -14.52
C LEU A 143 -13.44 -2.44 -13.47
N THR A 144 -13.50 -3.76 -13.47
CA THR A 144 -14.18 -4.54 -12.42
C THR A 144 -13.15 -5.44 -11.73
N PHE A 145 -13.07 -5.30 -10.42
CA PHE A 145 -12.21 -6.12 -9.55
C PHE A 145 -13.08 -7.15 -8.84
N GLU A 146 -12.66 -8.41 -8.88
CA GLU A 146 -13.28 -9.51 -8.14
C GLU A 146 -12.25 -10.06 -7.13
N ARG A 147 -12.57 -10.01 -5.84
CA ARG A 147 -11.67 -10.42 -4.78
C ARG A 147 -11.33 -11.91 -4.85
N GLY A 148 -10.04 -12.25 -4.86
CA GLY A 148 -9.50 -13.62 -4.87
C GLY A 148 -8.87 -14.07 -3.55
N ALA A 149 -8.55 -13.13 -2.64
CA ALA A 149 -8.00 -13.42 -1.31
C ALA A 149 -8.76 -12.62 -0.23
N PRO A 150 -8.85 -13.10 1.02
CA PRO A 150 -9.60 -12.43 2.08
C PRO A 150 -9.16 -10.99 2.33
N SER A 151 -10.12 -10.07 2.52
CA SER A 151 -9.83 -8.69 2.94
C SER A 151 -9.10 -8.69 4.28
N TRP A 152 -8.21 -7.72 4.47
CA TRP A 152 -7.31 -7.68 5.61
C TRP A 152 -7.05 -6.25 6.09
N ARG A 153 -6.64 -6.12 7.33
CA ARG A 153 -6.00 -4.94 7.90
C ARG A 153 -4.94 -5.35 8.94
N PRO A 154 -3.82 -4.62 9.10
CA PRO A 154 -2.83 -4.93 10.15
C PRO A 154 -3.39 -4.54 11.53
N GLY A 155 -3.69 -5.52 12.37
CA GLY A 155 -4.26 -5.31 13.70
C GLY A 155 -5.56 -4.48 13.64
N ALA A 156 -5.56 -3.31 14.30
CA ALA A 156 -6.68 -2.35 14.25
C ALA A 156 -6.62 -1.39 13.05
N GLY A 157 -5.76 -1.63 12.06
CA GLY A 157 -5.60 -0.77 10.89
C GLY A 157 -5.05 0.63 11.17
N MET A 158 -4.55 0.90 12.39
CA MET A 158 -4.16 2.24 12.82
C MET A 158 -2.74 2.28 13.39
N SER A 159 -1.90 3.13 12.83
CA SER A 159 -0.56 3.47 13.34
C SER A 159 -0.58 4.84 13.99
N TYR A 160 -0.17 4.93 15.27
CA TYR A 160 -0.17 6.17 16.03
C TYR A 160 1.24 6.70 16.23
N PHE A 161 1.43 8.01 16.01
CA PHE A 161 2.71 8.70 16.07
C PHE A 161 2.88 9.59 17.30
N ASP A 162 1.90 9.60 18.20
CA ASP A 162 1.98 10.33 19.46
C ASP A 162 1.31 9.56 20.61
N LYS A 163 1.77 9.83 21.85
CA LYS A 163 1.24 9.17 23.06
C LYS A 163 -0.26 9.39 23.30
N LYS A 164 -0.81 10.50 22.79
CA LYS A 164 -2.24 10.82 22.92
C LYS A 164 -3.10 10.17 21.82
N LYS A 165 -2.46 9.46 20.88
CA LYS A 165 -3.12 8.80 19.75
C LYS A 165 -3.94 9.78 18.88
N LEU A 166 -3.49 11.02 18.76
CA LEU A 166 -4.12 12.06 17.97
C LEU A 166 -3.56 12.11 16.55
N LYS A 167 -2.28 11.74 16.38
CA LYS A 167 -1.61 11.68 15.07
C LYS A 167 -1.52 10.25 14.62
N HIS A 168 -2.13 9.97 13.46
CA HIS A 168 -2.29 8.60 12.98
C HIS A 168 -2.24 8.50 11.46
N LEU A 169 -1.94 7.29 11.02
CA LEU A 169 -2.19 6.76 9.68
C LEU A 169 -3.07 5.51 9.82
N GLY A 170 -4.07 5.40 8.98
CA GLY A 170 -4.96 4.25 8.87
C GLY A 170 -4.71 3.50 7.57
N TRP A 171 -4.93 2.18 7.59
CA TRP A 171 -4.76 1.31 6.43
C TRP A 171 -5.67 0.09 6.52
N VAL A 172 -6.40 -0.19 5.45
CA VAL A 172 -7.16 -1.41 5.23
C VAL A 172 -6.94 -1.89 3.80
N VAL A 173 -6.98 -3.19 3.59
CA VAL A 173 -6.76 -3.83 2.29
C VAL A 173 -8.00 -4.65 1.93
N PRO A 174 -8.97 -4.07 1.22
CA PRO A 174 -10.17 -4.76 0.79
C PRO A 174 -9.90 -5.89 -0.22
N ILE A 175 -8.96 -5.68 -1.16
CA ILE A 175 -8.55 -6.69 -2.15
C ILE A 175 -7.04 -6.89 -2.08
N PRO A 176 -6.53 -7.81 -1.24
CA PRO A 176 -5.12 -8.18 -1.22
C PRO A 176 -4.63 -8.79 -2.54
N TYR A 177 -5.53 -9.48 -3.22
CA TYR A 177 -5.42 -10.04 -4.55
C TYR A 177 -6.80 -10.24 -5.15
N GLY A 178 -6.94 -9.97 -6.43
CA GLY A 178 -8.17 -10.20 -7.18
C GLY A 178 -7.93 -10.32 -8.68
N THR A 179 -8.95 -10.79 -9.39
CA THR A 179 -8.98 -10.73 -10.86
C THR A 179 -9.56 -9.38 -11.30
N VAL A 180 -9.08 -8.86 -12.41
CA VAL A 180 -9.54 -7.59 -12.96
C VAL A 180 -9.87 -7.76 -14.42
N THR A 181 -11.03 -7.25 -14.83
CA THR A 181 -11.47 -7.21 -16.22
C THR A 181 -11.99 -5.83 -16.54
N GLY A 182 -11.92 -5.43 -17.82
CA GLY A 182 -12.49 -4.16 -18.21
C GLY A 182 -11.94 -3.62 -19.52
N THR A 183 -11.94 -2.30 -19.63
CA THR A 183 -11.54 -1.58 -20.83
C THR A 183 -10.60 -0.45 -20.47
N ILE A 184 -9.49 -0.36 -21.19
CA ILE A 184 -8.62 0.83 -21.24
C ILE A 184 -8.94 1.56 -22.54
N THR A 185 -9.30 2.83 -22.45
CA THR A 185 -9.55 3.66 -23.63
C THR A 185 -8.46 4.74 -23.71
N ILE A 186 -7.71 4.79 -24.81
CA ILE A 186 -6.68 5.79 -25.07
C ILE A 186 -6.93 6.42 -26.43
N GLU A 187 -6.99 7.76 -26.48
CA GLU A 187 -7.24 8.54 -27.73
C GLU A 187 -8.48 8.04 -28.51
N GLY A 188 -9.48 7.51 -27.79
CA GLY A 188 -10.71 6.96 -28.35
C GLY A 188 -10.61 5.50 -28.82
N GLU A 189 -9.46 4.86 -28.74
CA GLU A 189 -9.29 3.44 -29.01
C GLU A 189 -9.50 2.62 -27.73
N ALA A 190 -10.40 1.62 -27.78
CA ALA A 190 -10.77 0.79 -26.64
C ALA A 190 -10.03 -0.56 -26.67
N HIS A 191 -9.31 -0.87 -25.60
CA HIS A 191 -8.58 -2.12 -25.39
C HIS A 191 -9.24 -2.93 -24.28
N GLN A 192 -9.76 -4.11 -24.62
CA GLN A 192 -10.29 -5.04 -23.61
C GLN A 192 -9.12 -5.67 -22.83
N VAL A 193 -9.19 -5.61 -21.50
CA VAL A 193 -8.13 -6.08 -20.62
C VAL A 193 -8.65 -7.07 -19.60
N LYS A 194 -7.78 -8.02 -19.24
CA LYS A 194 -8.00 -9.00 -18.19
C LYS A 194 -6.67 -9.25 -17.48
N GLY A 195 -6.71 -9.37 -16.16
CA GLY A 195 -5.50 -9.58 -15.37
C GLY A 195 -5.78 -9.72 -13.89
N THR A 196 -4.84 -9.25 -13.10
CA THR A 196 -4.91 -9.27 -11.63
C THR A 196 -4.74 -7.87 -11.07
N GLY A 197 -5.23 -7.65 -9.85
CA GLY A 197 -5.10 -6.36 -9.19
C GLY A 197 -5.20 -6.43 -7.68
N TYR A 198 -5.02 -5.27 -7.10
CA TYR A 198 -4.97 -4.99 -5.68
C TYR A 198 -5.73 -3.71 -5.36
N HIS A 199 -6.30 -3.62 -4.17
CA HIS A 199 -6.91 -2.42 -3.67
C HIS A 199 -6.62 -2.25 -2.19
N ASP A 200 -6.18 -1.06 -1.82
CA ASP A 200 -6.11 -0.61 -0.45
C ASP A 200 -6.69 0.80 -0.25
N HIS A 201 -6.95 1.11 1.01
CA HIS A 201 -7.49 2.38 1.43
C HIS A 201 -6.70 2.90 2.63
N ASN A 202 -6.28 4.16 2.54
CA ASN A 202 -5.43 4.81 3.50
C ASN A 202 -5.98 6.18 3.90
N TRP A 203 -5.81 6.53 5.17
CA TRP A 203 -6.20 7.85 5.69
C TRP A 203 -5.28 8.29 6.82
N GLY A 204 -5.26 9.59 7.11
CA GLY A 204 -4.46 10.08 8.22
C GLY A 204 -4.46 11.58 8.37
N ASN A 205 -3.83 12.04 9.46
CA ASN A 205 -3.72 13.46 9.78
C ASN A 205 -2.29 13.90 10.13
N ILE A 206 -1.31 13.09 9.74
CA ILE A 206 0.11 13.42 9.83
C ILE A 206 0.77 13.20 8.47
N SER A 207 1.60 14.13 8.03
CA SER A 207 2.44 13.87 6.84
C SER A 207 3.42 12.74 7.15
N PRO A 208 3.45 11.67 6.34
CA PRO A 208 4.31 10.50 6.60
C PRO A 208 5.78 10.87 6.84
N GLY A 209 6.34 11.83 6.10
CA GLY A 209 7.72 12.28 6.26
C GLY A 209 8.07 12.90 7.62
N LEU A 210 7.09 13.18 8.50
CA LEU A 210 7.35 13.64 9.86
C LEU A 210 7.68 12.48 10.81
N GLY A 211 7.11 11.29 10.58
CA GLY A 211 7.23 10.14 11.46
C GLY A 211 8.01 8.95 10.87
N ILE A 212 8.13 8.89 9.56
CA ILE A 212 8.72 7.77 8.81
C ILE A 212 10.00 8.24 8.10
N ASP A 213 11.03 7.41 8.13
CA ASP A 213 12.28 7.58 7.38
C ASP A 213 12.11 6.98 5.97
N HIS A 214 11.78 5.68 5.93
CA HIS A 214 11.49 4.96 4.69
C HIS A 214 10.62 3.74 4.99
N TRP A 215 10.07 3.12 3.92
CA TRP A 215 9.46 1.79 4.01
C TRP A 215 9.77 0.93 2.79
N TYR A 216 9.72 -0.37 3.03
CA TYR A 216 9.59 -1.39 2.01
C TYR A 216 8.16 -1.92 2.09
N TRP A 217 7.45 -1.90 1.00
CA TRP A 217 6.13 -2.50 0.87
C TRP A 217 6.13 -3.40 -0.35
N GLY A 218 5.43 -4.51 -0.29
CA GLY A 218 5.27 -5.34 -1.47
C GLY A 218 4.14 -6.34 -1.34
N ARG A 219 3.78 -6.90 -2.48
CA ARG A 219 2.77 -7.93 -2.62
C ARG A 219 3.16 -8.96 -3.67
N ALA A 220 2.69 -10.18 -3.49
CA ALA A 220 2.84 -11.23 -4.47
C ALA A 220 1.62 -12.16 -4.46
N HIS A 221 1.34 -12.75 -5.62
CA HIS A 221 0.47 -13.91 -5.74
C HIS A 221 1.23 -14.98 -6.50
N VAL A 222 1.59 -16.07 -5.81
CA VAL A 222 2.40 -17.15 -6.35
C VAL A 222 1.78 -18.52 -6.00
N GLY A 223 1.50 -19.34 -7.00
CA GLY A 223 0.72 -20.55 -6.80
C GLY A 223 -0.67 -20.23 -6.23
N GLU A 224 -0.97 -20.78 -5.05
CA GLU A 224 -2.22 -20.50 -4.31
C GLU A 224 -2.03 -19.43 -3.21
N PHE A 225 -0.83 -18.86 -3.06
CA PHE A 225 -0.48 -17.95 -1.98
C PHE A 225 -0.60 -16.50 -2.42
N SER A 226 -1.29 -15.71 -1.61
CA SER A 226 -1.33 -14.24 -1.70
C SER A 226 -0.67 -13.66 -0.47
N MET A 227 0.26 -12.73 -0.66
CA MET A 227 1.01 -12.14 0.44
C MET A 227 1.16 -10.62 0.28
N ILE A 228 1.18 -9.94 1.43
CA ILE A 228 1.56 -8.53 1.59
C ILE A 228 2.62 -8.48 2.68
N PHE A 229 3.69 -7.75 2.44
CA PHE A 229 4.81 -7.63 3.36
C PHE A 229 5.30 -6.18 3.40
N VAL A 230 5.53 -5.70 4.62
CA VAL A 230 5.92 -4.30 4.87
C VAL A 230 6.95 -4.23 5.98
N GLU A 231 7.96 -3.38 5.84
CA GLU A 231 8.78 -2.89 6.94
C GLU A 231 8.81 -1.37 6.87
N ILE A 232 8.17 -0.71 7.82
CA ILE A 232 8.27 0.74 8.00
C ILE A 232 9.40 1.02 8.97
N VAL A 233 10.33 1.89 8.57
CA VAL A 233 11.39 2.38 9.46
C VAL A 233 11.04 3.80 9.89
N THR A 234 10.86 4.00 11.20
CA THR A 234 10.50 5.31 11.74
C THR A 234 11.66 6.29 11.65
N ALA A 235 11.36 7.57 11.57
CA ALA A 235 12.35 8.62 11.73
C ALA A 235 13.07 8.49 13.08
N LYS A 236 14.36 8.81 13.10
CA LYS A 236 15.19 8.71 14.30
C LYS A 236 14.67 9.61 15.42
N MET A 237 14.29 8.99 16.52
CA MET A 237 13.80 9.67 17.71
C MET A 237 14.89 9.81 18.77
N PRO A 238 15.05 10.97 19.42
CA PRO A 238 16.05 11.15 20.48
C PRO A 238 15.88 10.13 21.61
N GLY A 239 16.98 9.42 21.94
CA GLY A 239 17.02 8.44 23.02
C GLY A 239 16.41 7.06 22.71
N ILE A 240 15.74 6.89 21.55
CA ILE A 240 15.12 5.63 21.13
C ILE A 240 15.76 5.09 19.85
N GLY A 241 16.17 5.96 18.94
CA GLY A 241 16.63 5.57 17.61
C GLY A 241 15.49 5.44 16.61
N SER A 242 15.69 4.66 15.55
CA SER A 242 14.66 4.28 14.60
C SER A 242 14.08 2.93 15.00
N LEU A 243 12.78 2.76 14.81
CA LEU A 243 12.07 1.50 15.04
C LEU A 243 11.71 0.88 13.69
N LYS A 244 11.77 -0.43 13.59
CA LYS A 244 11.25 -1.23 12.49
C LYS A 244 9.87 -1.72 12.89
N VAL A 245 8.89 -1.45 12.04
CA VAL A 245 7.48 -1.81 12.25
C VAL A 245 7.06 -2.69 11.08
N PRO A 246 7.06 -4.01 11.24
CA PRO A 246 6.63 -4.92 10.21
C PRO A 246 5.10 -4.99 10.11
N SER A 247 4.60 -5.34 8.92
CA SER A 247 3.25 -5.84 8.71
C SER A 247 3.33 -7.00 7.74
N PHE A 248 2.55 -8.05 8.00
CA PHE A 248 2.57 -9.26 7.20
C PHE A 248 1.16 -9.81 7.03
N TYR A 249 0.89 -10.29 5.85
CA TYR A 249 -0.32 -11.02 5.50
C TYR A 249 0.07 -12.16 4.57
N LEU A 250 -0.38 -13.35 4.89
CA LEU A 250 -0.28 -14.53 4.03
C LEU A 250 -1.62 -15.26 4.01
N ALA A 251 -2.17 -15.44 2.82
CA ALA A 251 -3.34 -16.27 2.59
C ALA A 251 -3.01 -17.39 1.59
N LYS A 252 -3.68 -18.52 1.75
CA LYS A 252 -3.70 -19.63 0.77
C LYS A 252 -5.12 -19.83 0.29
N GLY A 253 -5.37 -19.59 -1.00
CA GLY A 253 -6.73 -19.58 -1.52
C GLY A 253 -7.62 -18.57 -0.78
N GLY A 254 -8.72 -19.03 -0.23
CA GLY A 254 -9.70 -18.18 0.49
C GLY A 254 -9.47 -18.00 1.99
N GLU A 255 -8.34 -18.47 2.55
CA GLU A 255 -8.09 -18.48 4.01
C GLU A 255 -6.80 -17.77 4.37
N ILE A 256 -6.81 -16.97 5.44
CA ILE A 256 -5.59 -16.37 5.99
C ILE A 256 -4.81 -17.45 6.74
N VAL A 257 -3.55 -17.66 6.34
CA VAL A 257 -2.63 -18.60 6.99
C VAL A 257 -2.00 -17.95 8.23
N THR A 258 -1.55 -16.71 8.08
CA THR A 258 -1.06 -15.88 9.19
C THR A 258 -1.07 -14.40 8.80
N ASP A 259 -1.31 -13.53 9.76
CA ASP A 259 -1.15 -12.08 9.66
C ASP A 259 -0.41 -11.51 10.88
N ASP A 260 0.31 -12.39 11.61
CA ASP A 260 1.19 -11.98 12.72
C ASP A 260 2.48 -11.36 12.17
N PRO A 261 2.73 -10.05 12.34
CA PRO A 261 3.94 -9.40 11.88
C PRO A 261 5.15 -9.59 12.80
N LEU A 262 4.95 -10.03 14.06
CA LEU A 262 5.99 -10.00 15.09
C LEU A 262 7.21 -10.89 14.77
N PRO A 263 7.04 -12.10 14.15
CA PRO A 263 8.17 -12.93 13.76
C PRO A 263 8.91 -12.47 12.49
N MET A 264 8.43 -11.40 11.83
CA MET A 264 8.96 -10.95 10.55
C MET A 264 10.25 -10.15 10.71
N SER A 265 11.22 -10.42 9.84
CA SER A 265 12.44 -9.63 9.68
C SER A 265 12.81 -9.46 8.22
N LEU A 266 13.46 -8.35 7.89
CA LEU A 266 13.97 -8.04 6.55
C LEU A 266 15.49 -7.86 6.60
N VAL A 267 16.19 -8.56 5.71
CA VAL A 267 17.61 -8.36 5.40
C VAL A 267 17.74 -7.85 3.96
N THR A 268 18.42 -6.72 3.80
CA THR A 268 18.65 -6.09 2.48
C THR A 268 20.11 -6.23 2.07
N ARG A 269 20.38 -6.57 0.79
CA ARG A 269 21.75 -6.78 0.26
C ARG A 269 21.91 -6.16 -1.12
N ASP A 270 23.17 -6.10 -1.55
CA ASP A 270 23.59 -5.75 -2.91
C ASP A 270 23.03 -4.38 -3.35
N PHE A 271 23.36 -3.35 -2.57
CA PHE A 271 22.94 -1.98 -2.88
C PHE A 271 23.59 -1.47 -4.15
N VAL A 272 22.79 -0.81 -4.98
CA VAL A 272 23.20 -0.14 -6.21
C VAL A 272 22.69 1.30 -6.20
N ASP A 273 23.39 2.18 -6.92
CA ASP A 273 22.95 3.55 -7.12
C ASP A 273 21.69 3.58 -7.99
N GLY A 274 20.63 4.19 -7.47
CA GLY A 274 19.36 4.36 -8.16
C GLY A 274 19.23 5.70 -8.88
N PRO A 275 18.25 5.85 -9.76
CA PRO A 275 17.84 7.14 -10.28
C PRO A 275 17.57 8.12 -9.12
N GLY A 276 17.82 9.43 -9.34
CA GLY A 276 17.70 10.43 -8.28
C GLY A 276 18.82 10.42 -7.23
N GLY A 277 19.82 9.51 -7.36
CA GLY A 277 21.02 9.45 -6.50
C GLY A 277 20.75 8.87 -5.11
N ARG A 278 19.73 8.03 -4.96
CA ARG A 278 19.45 7.25 -3.75
C ARG A 278 19.69 5.77 -4.03
N PRO A 279 20.55 5.08 -3.23
CA PRO A 279 20.78 3.65 -3.41
C PRO A 279 19.56 2.81 -2.99
N TYR A 280 19.36 1.68 -3.67
CA TYR A 280 18.38 0.68 -3.29
C TYR A 280 19.00 -0.73 -3.30
N PRO A 281 18.49 -1.68 -2.47
CA PRO A 281 18.96 -3.05 -2.46
C PRO A 281 18.42 -3.82 -3.67
N ARG A 282 19.24 -4.71 -4.22
CA ARG A 282 18.84 -5.64 -5.28
C ARG A 282 18.28 -6.96 -4.75
N VAL A 283 18.51 -7.23 -3.47
CA VAL A 283 18.05 -8.44 -2.79
C VAL A 283 17.36 -8.04 -1.50
N LEU A 284 16.14 -8.53 -1.32
CA LEU A 284 15.37 -8.41 -0.09
C LEU A 284 15.06 -9.84 0.40
N GLU A 285 15.62 -10.20 1.54
CA GLU A 285 15.41 -11.52 2.18
C GLU A 285 14.47 -11.32 3.37
N TRP A 286 13.28 -11.90 3.29
CA TRP A 286 12.27 -11.85 4.33
C TRP A 286 12.20 -13.18 5.05
N HIS A 287 12.19 -13.11 6.39
CA HIS A 287 12.12 -14.27 7.26
C HIS A 287 11.01 -14.05 8.29
N TRP A 288 10.16 -15.05 8.43
CA TRP A 288 9.14 -15.13 9.46
C TRP A 288 9.32 -16.45 10.19
N ASN A 289 9.79 -16.39 11.45
CA ASN A 289 10.23 -17.58 12.16
C ASN A 289 9.51 -17.70 13.50
N THR A 290 8.96 -18.89 13.77
CA THR A 290 8.32 -19.23 15.03
C THR A 290 8.73 -20.65 15.45
N PRO A 291 8.48 -21.06 16.72
CA PRO A 291 8.69 -22.44 17.15
C PRO A 291 7.83 -23.45 16.39
N GLU A 292 6.72 -23.02 15.79
CA GLU A 292 5.76 -23.84 15.04
C GLU A 292 6.10 -23.97 13.55
N GLY A 293 7.09 -23.21 13.06
CA GLY A 293 7.54 -23.28 11.68
C GLY A 293 8.00 -21.95 11.09
N ASP A 294 8.41 -22.00 9.84
CA ASP A 294 9.11 -20.91 9.15
C ASP A 294 8.45 -20.56 7.82
N ILE A 295 8.52 -19.29 7.48
CA ILE A 295 8.17 -18.75 6.16
C ILE A 295 9.33 -17.88 5.70
N GLU A 296 9.85 -18.15 4.48
CA GLU A 296 10.93 -17.38 3.88
C GLU A 296 10.56 -16.97 2.46
N PHE A 297 10.90 -15.76 2.08
CA PHE A 297 10.82 -15.36 0.69
C PHE A 297 11.88 -14.32 0.33
N ASN A 298 12.40 -14.46 -0.88
CA ASN A 298 13.49 -13.64 -1.39
C ASN A 298 13.03 -12.94 -2.66
N LEU A 299 13.20 -11.60 -2.69
CA LEU A 299 13.03 -10.80 -3.88
C LEU A 299 14.39 -10.55 -4.50
N THR A 300 14.52 -10.90 -5.78
CA THR A 300 15.76 -10.76 -6.54
C THR A 300 15.48 -10.20 -7.94
N ASN A 301 16.54 -9.82 -8.65
CA ASN A 301 16.43 -9.31 -10.03
C ASN A 301 15.40 -8.17 -10.19
N PRO A 302 15.46 -7.11 -9.39
CA PRO A 302 14.51 -6.02 -9.48
C PRO A 302 14.59 -5.34 -10.85
N ALA A 303 13.45 -5.28 -11.53
CA ALA A 303 13.24 -4.44 -12.70
C ALA A 303 12.50 -3.18 -12.26
N LEU A 304 13.16 -2.04 -12.34
CA LEU A 304 12.57 -0.74 -11.99
C LEU A 304 11.44 -0.41 -12.97
N ILE A 305 10.24 -0.22 -12.44
CA ILE A 305 9.05 0.18 -13.21
C ILE A 305 8.99 1.71 -13.25
N GLU A 306 9.09 2.35 -12.08
CA GLU A 306 8.93 3.78 -11.95
C GLU A 306 9.81 4.38 -10.87
N THR A 307 10.17 5.66 -11.06
CA THR A 307 10.79 6.50 -10.04
C THR A 307 10.04 7.82 -9.98
N ILE A 308 9.54 8.20 -8.79
CA ILE A 308 8.79 9.44 -8.60
C ILE A 308 9.51 10.28 -7.53
N ASP A 309 9.80 11.54 -7.86
CA ASP A 309 10.11 12.54 -6.86
C ASP A 309 8.80 12.94 -6.17
N VAL A 310 8.63 12.57 -4.91
CA VAL A 310 7.40 12.81 -4.14
C VAL A 310 7.03 14.29 -4.06
N LEU A 311 7.97 15.18 -4.36
CA LEU A 311 7.79 16.62 -4.35
C LEU A 311 7.55 17.22 -5.75
N GLU A 312 7.49 16.41 -6.81
CA GLU A 312 7.42 16.91 -8.21
C GLU A 312 6.25 17.88 -8.46
N ASP A 313 5.13 17.68 -7.77
CA ASP A 313 3.93 18.51 -7.88
C ASP A 313 3.98 19.79 -7.00
N MET A 314 5.06 20.00 -6.23
CA MET A 314 5.23 21.18 -5.39
C MET A 314 5.93 22.32 -6.13
N PRO A 315 5.71 23.59 -5.74
CA PRO A 315 6.47 24.71 -6.28
C PRO A 315 7.99 24.52 -6.11
N ARG A 316 8.78 24.82 -7.13
CA ARG A 316 10.25 24.59 -7.14
C ARG A 316 10.98 25.19 -5.94
N TRP A 317 10.52 26.32 -5.41
CA TRP A 317 11.13 26.94 -4.23
C TRP A 317 10.84 26.15 -2.94
N GLU A 318 9.65 25.52 -2.81
CA GLU A 318 9.34 24.60 -1.70
C GLU A 318 10.16 23.32 -1.81
N GLN A 319 10.28 22.73 -3.03
CA GLN A 319 11.13 21.57 -3.28
C GLN A 319 12.57 21.85 -2.85
N ALA A 320 13.14 22.99 -3.27
CA ALA A 320 14.52 23.37 -2.94
C ALA A 320 14.77 23.48 -1.43
N LEU A 321 13.78 23.96 -0.65
CA LEU A 321 13.87 24.03 0.81
C LEU A 321 13.86 22.63 1.45
N ILE A 322 13.02 21.73 0.95
CA ILE A 322 12.90 20.36 1.48
C ILE A 322 14.14 19.55 1.09
N HIS A 323 14.64 19.67 -0.14
CA HIS A 323 15.81 18.96 -0.64
C HIS A 323 17.13 19.26 0.12
N VAL A 324 17.16 20.34 0.92
CA VAL A 324 18.27 20.59 1.85
C VAL A 324 18.34 19.53 2.96
N PHE A 325 17.20 18.99 3.38
CA PHE A 325 17.07 18.09 4.54
C PHE A 325 16.61 16.69 4.19
N ALA A 326 15.90 16.53 3.07
CA ALA A 326 15.33 15.28 2.61
C ALA A 326 15.24 15.24 1.09
N LYS A 327 15.44 14.06 0.50
CA LYS A 327 15.17 13.79 -0.91
C LYS A 327 14.13 12.67 -0.98
N PRO A 328 12.85 12.99 -0.79
CA PRO A 328 11.82 11.98 -0.82
C PRO A 328 11.69 11.40 -2.23
N LEU A 329 11.86 10.10 -2.33
CA LEU A 329 11.89 9.38 -3.59
C LEU A 329 11.12 8.07 -3.44
N TYR A 330 10.31 7.77 -4.43
CA TYR A 330 9.58 6.52 -4.55
C TYR A 330 10.18 5.69 -5.69
N TYR A 331 10.42 4.43 -5.42
CA TYR A 331 10.79 3.42 -6.41
C TYR A 331 9.73 2.34 -6.45
N ASP A 332 9.30 1.95 -7.65
CA ASP A 332 8.43 0.81 -7.89
C ASP A 332 9.16 -0.25 -8.71
N PHE A 333 9.06 -1.51 -8.28
CA PHE A 333 9.80 -2.63 -8.88
C PHE A 333 8.90 -3.83 -9.12
N ASN A 334 9.21 -4.53 -10.20
CA ASN A 334 8.81 -5.91 -10.41
C ASN A 334 10.04 -6.81 -10.19
N ALA A 335 9.93 -7.85 -9.38
CA ALA A 335 11.04 -8.73 -9.02
C ALA A 335 10.68 -10.21 -9.12
N ASP A 336 11.70 -11.05 -9.26
CA ASP A 336 11.52 -12.48 -9.03
C ASP A 336 11.34 -12.75 -7.54
N ILE A 337 10.42 -13.62 -7.20
CA ILE A 337 10.21 -14.10 -5.83
C ILE A 337 10.38 -15.62 -5.76
N THR A 338 11.16 -16.08 -4.78
CA THR A 338 11.15 -17.45 -4.29
C THR A 338 10.48 -17.46 -2.92
N PHE A 339 9.48 -18.30 -2.73
CA PHE A 339 8.71 -18.40 -1.50
C PHE A 339 8.73 -19.83 -0.98
N LYS A 340 9.03 -19.99 0.30
CA LYS A 340 9.06 -21.27 1.03
C LYS A 340 8.23 -21.15 2.30
N ILE A 341 7.49 -22.19 2.60
CA ILE A 341 6.70 -22.32 3.81
C ILE A 341 6.81 -23.73 4.39
N ASP A 342 7.05 -23.81 5.70
CA ASP A 342 6.92 -25.01 6.52
C ASP A 342 6.23 -24.60 7.83
N TYR A 343 4.93 -24.28 7.74
CA TYR A 343 4.14 -23.73 8.85
C TYR A 343 2.66 -24.16 8.73
N ALA A 344 1.99 -24.31 9.87
CA ALA A 344 0.56 -24.65 9.98
C ALA A 344 0.16 -25.92 9.18
N GLY A 345 1.07 -26.90 9.06
CA GLY A 345 0.85 -28.12 8.29
C GLY A 345 0.97 -27.93 6.76
N ILE A 346 1.34 -26.76 6.31
CA ILE A 346 1.62 -26.45 4.90
C ILE A 346 3.14 -26.54 4.71
N LYS A 347 3.55 -27.33 3.69
CA LYS A 347 4.94 -27.38 3.26
C LYS A 347 4.99 -27.23 1.75
N ASP A 348 5.57 -26.11 1.29
CA ASP A 348 5.59 -25.79 -0.12
C ASP A 348 6.79 -24.89 -0.47
N GLU A 349 7.17 -24.90 -1.75
CA GLU A 349 8.16 -24.00 -2.33
C GLU A 349 7.69 -23.60 -3.72
N VAL A 350 7.49 -22.30 -3.95
CA VAL A 350 6.99 -21.77 -5.22
C VAL A 350 7.79 -20.55 -5.65
N GLU A 351 7.84 -20.31 -6.96
CA GLU A 351 8.50 -19.17 -7.57
C GLU A 351 7.49 -18.38 -8.41
N GLY A 352 7.75 -17.08 -8.57
CA GLY A 352 6.90 -16.20 -9.36
C GLY A 352 7.41 -14.78 -9.44
N ARG A 353 6.46 -13.85 -9.49
CA ARG A 353 6.74 -12.40 -9.55
C ARG A 353 6.12 -11.69 -8.37
N ALA A 354 6.79 -10.65 -7.89
CA ALA A 354 6.32 -9.73 -6.87
C ALA A 354 6.39 -8.30 -7.37
N LEU A 355 5.41 -7.50 -7.00
CA LEU A 355 5.49 -6.04 -7.05
C LEU A 355 5.98 -5.56 -5.69
N TYR A 356 6.96 -4.67 -5.65
CA TYR A 356 7.35 -4.03 -4.42
C TYR A 356 7.83 -2.59 -4.63
N GLU A 357 7.67 -1.78 -3.61
CA GLU A 357 8.07 -0.40 -3.61
C GLU A 357 9.04 -0.07 -2.47
N ILE A 358 9.84 0.94 -2.69
CA ILE A 358 10.66 1.56 -1.66
C ILE A 358 10.32 3.05 -1.63
N MET A 359 9.72 3.50 -0.53
CA MET A 359 9.50 4.92 -0.30
C MET A 359 10.58 5.45 0.64
N MET A 360 11.36 6.39 0.17
CA MET A 360 12.36 7.09 0.95
C MET A 360 11.87 8.51 1.23
N LEU A 361 11.65 8.85 2.50
CA LEU A 361 11.11 10.17 2.88
C LEU A 361 12.16 11.11 3.47
N ARG A 362 13.33 10.59 3.86
CA ARG A 362 14.45 11.35 4.45
C ARG A 362 15.79 11.03 3.83
#